data_16292210a1803220b810f85bf9b3ea3d
#
_entry.id   16292210a1803220b810f85bf9b3ea3d
#
_cell.length_a   1.000
_cell.length_b   1.000
_cell.length_c   1.000
_cell.angle_alpha   90.00
_cell.angle_beta   90.00
_cell.angle_gamma   90.00
#
_symmetry.space_group_name_H-M   'P 1'
#
loop_
_entity.id
_entity.type
_entity.pdbx_description
1 polymer ?
#
loop_
_entity_poly.entity_id
_entity_poly.type
_entity_poly.pdbx_seq_one_letter_code
_entity_poly.pdbx_strand_id
1 'polypeptide(L)'
;MNVQEGRIWTLVTAIFVHASLIHLLGNMIFLYVFGNTLESVTNSKKKMLAAFFVGGILSFPLSIPFFPASASFVGASAAIFTLAAVVMLLKPLRFSWLLLMPVGMVAIVYFLYNAAAVYFNLQSNVAYISHVIGFLLGLPFGIAWSSEWKKNLGISLILLVVYFVALYLLTQYVLPKL
;
A
#
# COMPACT_ATOMS: atom_id res chain seq x y z
N MET A 1 -19.67 5.94 3.85
CA MET A 1 -19.75 4.68 4.62
C MET A 1 -20.39 5.00 5.95
N ASN A 2 -21.56 4.44 6.23
CA ASN A 2 -22.32 4.77 7.45
C ASN A 2 -22.28 3.62 8.46
N VAL A 3 -21.07 3.26 8.92
CA VAL A 3 -20.91 2.29 10.01
C VAL A 3 -21.55 2.82 11.30
N GLN A 4 -21.52 4.14 11.51
CA GLN A 4 -22.16 4.82 12.64
C GLN A 4 -23.70 4.68 12.62
N GLU A 5 -24.30 4.37 11.47
CA GLU A 5 -25.73 4.08 11.31
C GLU A 5 -26.04 2.57 11.38
N GLY A 6 -25.09 1.75 11.88
CA GLY A 6 -25.28 0.29 12.03
C GLY A 6 -25.11 -0.52 10.73
N ARG A 7 -24.68 0.09 9.63
CA ARG A 7 -24.46 -0.59 8.34
C ARG A 7 -23.10 -1.27 8.28
N ILE A 8 -22.87 -2.25 9.14
CA ILE A 8 -21.54 -2.92 9.28
C ILE A 8 -21.08 -3.64 8.00
N TRP A 9 -21.99 -4.08 7.12
CA TRP A 9 -21.62 -4.68 5.83
C TRP A 9 -20.84 -3.73 4.92
N THR A 10 -20.94 -2.41 5.13
CA THR A 10 -20.21 -1.42 4.36
C THR A 10 -18.70 -1.51 4.58
N LEU A 11 -18.23 -2.10 5.68
CA LEU A 11 -16.80 -2.39 5.90
C LEU A 11 -16.22 -3.30 4.82
N VAL A 12 -17.02 -4.22 4.31
CA VAL A 12 -16.63 -5.13 3.23
C VAL A 12 -16.94 -4.54 1.86
N THR A 13 -18.18 -4.05 1.67
CA THR A 13 -18.62 -3.61 0.34
C THR A 13 -17.89 -2.36 -0.14
N ALA A 14 -17.47 -1.46 0.76
CA ALA A 14 -16.73 -0.26 0.40
C ALA A 14 -15.36 -0.56 -0.26
N ILE A 15 -14.75 -1.71 0.01
CA ILE A 15 -13.51 -2.16 -0.64
C ILE A 15 -13.70 -2.29 -2.17
N PHE A 16 -14.90 -2.65 -2.63
CA PHE A 16 -15.22 -2.87 -4.04
C PHE A 16 -15.79 -1.65 -4.75
N VAL A 17 -16.14 -0.59 -4.02
CA VAL A 17 -16.63 0.67 -4.59
C VAL A 17 -15.45 1.59 -4.88
N HIS A 18 -15.47 2.26 -6.05
CA HIS A 18 -14.42 3.19 -6.45
C HIS A 18 -15.02 4.52 -6.90
N ALA A 19 -14.37 5.62 -6.52
CA ALA A 19 -14.83 6.98 -6.81
C ALA A 19 -14.74 7.37 -8.30
N SER A 20 -13.86 6.70 -9.06
CA SER A 20 -13.68 6.96 -10.50
C SER A 20 -13.07 5.73 -11.18
N LEU A 21 -13.15 5.71 -12.53
CA LEU A 21 -12.51 4.67 -13.35
C LEU A 21 -10.97 4.67 -13.15
N ILE A 22 -10.35 5.84 -13.06
CA ILE A 22 -8.90 5.95 -12.84
C ILE A 22 -8.53 5.36 -11.47
N HIS A 23 -9.35 5.64 -10.43
CA HIS A 23 -9.15 5.05 -9.10
C HIS A 23 -9.29 3.52 -9.13
N LEU A 24 -10.27 2.99 -9.87
CA LEU A 24 -10.42 1.55 -10.07
C LEU A 24 -9.20 0.94 -10.79
N LEU A 25 -8.81 1.50 -11.93
CA LEU A 25 -7.69 0.99 -12.71
C LEU A 25 -6.38 1.01 -11.93
N GLY A 26 -6.09 2.10 -11.20
CA GLY A 26 -4.92 2.18 -10.32
C GLY A 26 -4.92 1.08 -9.27
N ASN A 27 -6.05 0.87 -8.58
CA ASN A 27 -6.18 -0.21 -7.60
C ASN A 27 -5.99 -1.60 -8.26
N MET A 28 -6.53 -1.85 -9.45
CA MET A 28 -6.38 -3.14 -10.13
C MET A 28 -4.92 -3.42 -10.53
N ILE A 29 -4.19 -2.41 -11.00
CA ILE A 29 -2.77 -2.54 -11.32
C ILE A 29 -1.97 -2.95 -10.06
N PHE A 30 -2.14 -2.23 -8.96
CA PHE A 30 -1.41 -2.52 -7.72
C PHE A 30 -1.86 -3.84 -7.08
N LEU A 31 -3.16 -4.16 -7.10
CA LEU A 31 -3.67 -5.45 -6.65
C LEU A 31 -3.06 -6.60 -7.45
N TYR A 32 -2.98 -6.47 -8.78
CA TYR A 32 -2.34 -7.46 -9.64
C TYR A 32 -0.86 -7.65 -9.25
N VAL A 33 -0.11 -6.56 -9.09
CA VAL A 33 1.32 -6.63 -8.76
C VAL A 33 1.54 -7.24 -7.38
N PHE A 34 0.94 -6.68 -6.34
CA PHE A 34 1.19 -7.12 -4.96
C PHE A 34 0.46 -8.43 -4.63
N GLY A 35 -0.79 -8.59 -5.08
CA GLY A 35 -1.57 -9.80 -4.86
C GLY A 35 -0.95 -11.02 -5.53
N ASN A 36 -0.64 -10.92 -6.83
CA ASN A 36 0.02 -12.00 -7.56
C ASN A 36 1.43 -12.30 -7.02
N THR A 37 2.17 -11.27 -6.59
CA THR A 37 3.47 -11.49 -5.95
C THR A 37 3.31 -12.26 -4.64
N LEU A 38 2.40 -11.85 -3.76
CA LEU A 38 2.16 -12.52 -2.48
C LEU A 38 1.69 -13.96 -2.68
N GLU A 39 0.72 -14.18 -3.56
CA GLU A 39 0.22 -15.51 -3.90
C GLU A 39 1.36 -16.42 -4.39
N SER A 40 2.16 -15.96 -5.34
CA SER A 40 3.24 -16.78 -5.92
C SER A 40 4.39 -17.04 -4.94
N VAL A 41 4.74 -16.07 -4.07
CA VAL A 41 5.84 -16.23 -3.10
C VAL A 41 5.44 -17.14 -1.95
N THR A 42 4.17 -17.10 -1.53
CA THR A 42 3.67 -17.93 -0.43
C THR A 42 3.04 -19.25 -0.90
N ASN A 43 2.85 -19.41 -2.21
CA ASN A 43 2.06 -20.47 -2.84
C ASN A 43 0.67 -20.65 -2.17
N SER A 44 0.03 -19.53 -1.82
CA SER A 44 -1.21 -19.54 -1.03
C SER A 44 -2.14 -18.38 -1.35
N LYS A 45 -3.21 -18.66 -2.08
CA LYS A 45 -4.35 -17.72 -2.28
C LYS A 45 -4.97 -17.31 -0.94
N LYS A 46 -5.05 -18.24 0.02
CA LYS A 46 -5.64 -17.97 1.34
C LYS A 46 -4.86 -16.91 2.10
N LYS A 47 -3.53 -16.91 2.06
CA LYS A 47 -2.70 -15.87 2.69
C LYS A 47 -2.93 -14.51 2.03
N MET A 48 -2.97 -14.46 0.71
CA MET A 48 -3.23 -13.24 -0.04
C MET A 48 -4.61 -12.66 0.31
N LEU A 49 -5.66 -13.48 0.28
CA LEU A 49 -7.03 -13.06 0.62
C LEU A 49 -7.14 -12.65 2.10
N ALA A 50 -6.52 -13.38 3.02
CA ALA A 50 -6.52 -13.03 4.44
C ALA A 50 -5.89 -11.66 4.69
N ALA A 51 -4.70 -11.39 4.14
CA ALA A 51 -4.05 -10.09 4.27
C ALA A 51 -4.89 -8.97 3.62
N PHE A 52 -5.45 -9.21 2.44
CA PHE A 52 -6.29 -8.26 1.74
C PHE A 52 -7.55 -7.88 2.54
N PHE A 53 -8.32 -8.88 2.97
CA PHE A 53 -9.57 -8.59 3.68
C PHE A 53 -9.35 -8.08 5.09
N VAL A 54 -8.39 -8.63 5.84
CA VAL A 54 -8.09 -8.13 7.19
C VAL A 54 -7.59 -6.69 7.11
N GLY A 55 -6.67 -6.40 6.20
CA GLY A 55 -6.17 -5.04 6.00
C GLY A 55 -7.25 -4.07 5.56
N GLY A 56 -8.07 -4.43 4.56
CA GLY A 56 -9.14 -3.59 4.05
C GLY A 56 -10.24 -3.34 5.09
N ILE A 57 -10.70 -4.39 5.78
CA ILE A 57 -11.78 -4.29 6.77
C ILE A 57 -11.35 -3.50 8.00
N LEU A 58 -10.14 -3.74 8.52
CA LEU A 58 -9.67 -3.09 9.75
C LEU A 58 -9.17 -1.65 9.52
N SER A 59 -8.64 -1.34 8.33
CA SER A 59 -8.16 0.02 8.07
C SER A 59 -9.27 1.07 8.15
N PHE A 60 -10.49 0.75 7.73
CA PHE A 60 -11.59 1.70 7.77
C PHE A 60 -11.96 2.15 9.19
N PRO A 61 -12.32 1.26 10.13
CA PRO A 61 -12.66 1.69 11.50
C PRO A 61 -11.48 2.35 12.21
N LEU A 62 -10.25 1.90 11.98
CA LEU A 62 -9.05 2.52 12.55
C LEU A 62 -8.78 3.92 11.97
N SER A 63 -9.31 4.24 10.79
CA SER A 63 -9.18 5.56 10.19
C SER A 63 -10.25 6.56 10.66
N ILE A 64 -11.39 6.10 11.18
CA ILE A 64 -12.52 6.96 11.57
C ILE A 64 -12.11 8.15 12.46
N PRO A 65 -11.24 7.98 13.48
CA PRO A 65 -10.87 9.10 14.37
C PRO A 65 -10.16 10.27 13.68
N PHE A 66 -9.65 10.06 12.47
CA PHE A 66 -8.87 11.05 11.72
C PHE A 66 -9.69 11.81 10.68
N PHE A 67 -10.98 11.53 10.57
CA PHE A 67 -11.85 12.12 9.56
C PHE A 67 -13.14 12.68 10.16
N PRO A 68 -13.75 13.69 9.53
CA PRO A 68 -15.06 14.17 9.94
C PRO A 68 -16.12 13.08 9.77
N ALA A 69 -17.18 13.13 10.57
CA ALA A 69 -18.27 12.14 10.55
C ALA A 69 -18.96 11.98 9.16
N SER A 70 -18.89 13.02 8.32
CA SER A 70 -19.41 13.01 6.95
C SER A 70 -18.50 12.32 5.92
N ALA A 71 -17.27 11.91 6.30
CA ALA A 71 -16.34 11.32 5.36
C ALA A 71 -16.83 9.97 4.84
N SER A 72 -16.67 9.75 3.55
CA SER A 72 -16.96 8.48 2.89
C SER A 72 -15.67 7.80 2.47
N PHE A 73 -15.51 6.54 2.87
CA PHE A 73 -14.35 5.72 2.51
C PHE A 73 -14.77 4.71 1.45
N VAL A 74 -14.04 4.65 0.34
CA VAL A 74 -14.25 3.69 -0.74
C VAL A 74 -12.93 3.30 -1.38
N GLY A 75 -12.83 2.07 -1.87
CA GLY A 75 -11.71 1.55 -2.62
C GLY A 75 -10.92 0.47 -1.90
N ALA A 76 -10.23 -0.34 -2.70
CA ALA A 76 -9.39 -1.44 -2.23
C ALA A 76 -8.00 -0.98 -1.73
N SER A 77 -7.68 0.30 -1.83
CA SER A 77 -6.32 0.80 -1.68
C SER A 77 -5.68 0.48 -0.34
N ALA A 78 -6.39 0.63 0.78
CA ALA A 78 -5.86 0.28 2.10
C ALA A 78 -5.52 -1.23 2.21
N ALA A 79 -6.37 -2.10 1.65
CA ALA A 79 -6.09 -3.54 1.54
C ALA A 79 -4.85 -3.81 0.68
N ILE A 80 -4.68 -3.07 -0.42
CA ILE A 80 -3.52 -3.18 -1.31
C ILE A 80 -2.25 -2.72 -0.60
N PHE A 81 -2.30 -1.65 0.21
CA PHE A 81 -1.18 -1.23 1.05
C PHE A 81 -0.77 -2.31 2.07
N THR A 82 -1.74 -3.07 2.61
CA THR A 82 -1.45 -4.25 3.44
C THR A 82 -0.66 -5.29 2.66
N LEU A 83 -1.08 -5.63 1.43
CA LEU A 83 -0.34 -6.56 0.57
C LEU A 83 1.06 -6.03 0.24
N ALA A 84 1.21 -4.74 -0.02
CA ALA A 84 2.48 -4.10 -0.32
C ALA A 84 3.49 -4.25 0.84
N ALA A 85 3.06 -4.01 2.09
CA ALA A 85 3.89 -4.21 3.28
C ALA A 85 4.32 -5.68 3.43
N VAL A 86 3.40 -6.62 3.23
CA VAL A 86 3.72 -8.05 3.30
C VAL A 86 4.76 -8.42 2.24
N VAL A 87 4.55 -8.04 1.00
CA VAL A 87 5.46 -8.35 -0.12
C VAL A 87 6.84 -7.71 0.07
N MET A 88 6.90 -6.49 0.60
CA MET A 88 8.15 -5.82 0.96
C MET A 88 8.98 -6.67 1.94
N LEU A 89 8.35 -7.29 2.92
CA LEU A 89 9.04 -8.11 3.92
C LEU A 89 9.32 -9.55 3.45
N LEU A 90 8.61 -10.04 2.41
CA LEU A 90 8.84 -11.39 1.87
C LEU A 90 9.85 -11.41 0.72
N LYS A 91 9.73 -10.51 -0.25
CA LYS A 91 10.49 -10.60 -1.51
C LYS A 91 10.73 -9.22 -2.14
N PRO A 92 11.47 -8.30 -1.48
CA PRO A 92 11.61 -6.91 -1.91
C PRO A 92 12.26 -6.74 -3.29
N LEU A 93 13.19 -7.63 -3.67
CA LEU A 93 13.91 -7.57 -4.95
C LEU A 93 13.12 -8.11 -6.13
N ARG A 94 11.91 -8.68 -5.93
CA ARG A 94 11.12 -9.13 -7.07
C ARG A 94 10.80 -7.96 -7.98
N PHE A 95 11.22 -8.06 -9.24
CA PHE A 95 11.00 -7.01 -10.22
C PHE A 95 9.59 -7.09 -10.79
N SER A 96 8.91 -5.95 -10.85
CA SER A 96 7.62 -5.80 -11.53
C SER A 96 7.84 -5.13 -12.88
N TRP A 97 7.61 -5.88 -13.95
CA TRP A 97 7.68 -5.33 -15.32
C TRP A 97 6.59 -4.29 -15.59
N LEU A 98 5.46 -4.37 -14.88
CA LEU A 98 4.36 -3.40 -15.01
C LEU A 98 4.70 -2.05 -14.38
N LEU A 99 5.44 -2.05 -13.26
CA LEU A 99 5.86 -0.84 -12.55
C LEU A 99 7.31 -0.45 -12.85
N LEU A 100 8.04 -1.26 -13.62
CA LEU A 100 9.45 -1.09 -14.02
C LEU A 100 10.41 -0.91 -12.83
N MET A 101 10.11 -1.52 -11.69
CA MET A 101 10.94 -1.43 -10.49
C MET A 101 10.71 -2.59 -9.51
N PRO A 102 11.64 -2.81 -8.55
CA PRO A 102 11.46 -3.81 -7.49
C PRO A 102 10.25 -3.49 -6.61
N VAL A 103 9.43 -4.52 -6.31
CA VAL A 103 8.17 -4.33 -5.56
C VAL A 103 8.39 -3.79 -4.14
N GLY A 104 9.51 -4.10 -3.49
CA GLY A 104 9.85 -3.54 -2.17
C GLY A 104 10.10 -2.04 -2.23
N MET A 105 10.73 -1.55 -3.31
CA MET A 105 10.94 -0.12 -3.53
C MET A 105 9.60 0.59 -3.77
N VAL A 106 8.74 0.03 -4.61
CA VAL A 106 7.39 0.58 -4.82
C VAL A 106 6.65 0.69 -3.49
N ALA A 107 6.64 -0.40 -2.70
CA ALA A 107 5.93 -0.44 -1.43
C ALA A 107 6.40 0.65 -0.45
N ILE A 108 7.73 0.81 -0.27
CA ILE A 108 8.27 1.78 0.68
C ILE A 108 8.13 3.22 0.19
N VAL A 109 8.32 3.50 -1.10
CA VAL A 109 8.11 4.84 -1.67
C VAL A 109 6.64 5.26 -1.53
N TYR A 110 5.69 4.38 -1.85
CA TYR A 110 4.27 4.68 -1.67
C TYR A 110 3.88 4.88 -0.22
N PHE A 111 4.42 4.06 0.70
CA PHE A 111 4.21 4.26 2.13
C PHE A 111 4.70 5.64 2.59
N LEU A 112 5.95 5.99 2.26
CA LEU A 112 6.53 7.27 2.67
C LEU A 112 5.81 8.46 2.04
N TYR A 113 5.38 8.37 0.79
CA TYR A 113 4.55 9.40 0.16
C TYR A 113 3.26 9.63 0.94
N ASN A 114 2.55 8.56 1.31
CA ASN A 114 1.29 8.68 2.07
C ASN A 114 1.55 9.18 3.49
N ALA A 115 2.61 8.74 4.16
CA ALA A 115 2.99 9.22 5.49
C ALA A 115 3.36 10.72 5.46
N ALA A 116 4.11 11.15 4.45
CA ALA A 116 4.43 12.55 4.24
C ALA A 116 3.17 13.38 3.94
N ALA A 117 2.25 12.85 3.11
CA ALA A 117 0.98 13.52 2.81
C ALA A 117 0.13 13.73 4.08
N VAL A 118 0.10 12.77 4.99
CA VAL A 118 -0.54 12.91 6.31
C VAL A 118 0.18 13.97 7.14
N TYR A 119 1.51 13.90 7.24
CA TYR A 119 2.31 14.81 8.06
C TYR A 119 2.17 16.28 7.60
N PHE A 120 2.19 16.52 6.29
CA PHE A 120 2.06 17.87 5.70
C PHE A 120 0.60 18.30 5.49
N ASN A 121 -0.39 17.50 5.94
CA ASN A 121 -1.82 17.77 5.78
C ASN A 121 -2.21 18.10 4.32
N LEU A 122 -1.71 17.32 3.37
CA LEU A 122 -2.02 17.54 1.97
C LEU A 122 -3.52 17.35 1.73
N GLN A 123 -4.17 18.44 1.29
CA GLN A 123 -5.59 18.44 0.99
C GLN A 123 -5.85 17.64 -0.29
N SER A 124 -6.61 16.55 -0.19
CA SER A 124 -7.02 15.79 -1.37
C SER A 124 -8.22 14.90 -1.05
N ASN A 125 -8.83 14.32 -2.10
CA ASN A 125 -9.87 13.30 -1.97
C ASN A 125 -9.29 11.89 -1.66
N VAL A 126 -7.99 11.79 -1.36
CA VAL A 126 -7.31 10.54 -1.05
C VAL A 126 -7.23 10.35 0.46
N ALA A 127 -7.63 9.18 0.93
CA ALA A 127 -7.58 8.82 2.35
C ALA A 127 -6.16 8.33 2.75
N TYR A 128 -5.17 9.22 2.73
CA TYR A 128 -3.76 8.89 3.00
C TYR A 128 -3.55 8.14 4.31
N ILE A 129 -4.23 8.55 5.39
CA ILE A 129 -4.11 7.87 6.68
C ILE A 129 -4.61 6.42 6.63
N SER A 130 -5.65 6.12 5.85
CA SER A 130 -6.12 4.73 5.67
C SER A 130 -5.09 3.86 4.95
N HIS A 131 -4.32 4.45 4.03
CA HIS A 131 -3.21 3.77 3.35
C HIS A 131 -2.05 3.47 4.32
N VAL A 132 -1.69 4.44 5.16
CA VAL A 132 -0.68 4.26 6.21
C VAL A 132 -1.11 3.16 7.18
N ILE A 133 -2.34 3.19 7.67
CA ILE A 133 -2.89 2.17 8.56
C ILE A 133 -2.90 0.80 7.87
N GLY A 134 -3.37 0.73 6.62
CA GLY A 134 -3.35 -0.50 5.84
C GLY A 134 -1.95 -1.09 5.73
N PHE A 135 -0.94 -0.27 5.44
CA PHE A 135 0.45 -0.71 5.39
C PHE A 135 0.94 -1.25 6.74
N LEU A 136 0.67 -0.53 7.82
CA LEU A 136 1.05 -0.97 9.17
C LEU A 136 0.38 -2.30 9.56
N LEU A 137 -0.88 -2.51 9.18
CA LEU A 137 -1.59 -3.79 9.36
C LEU A 137 -0.95 -4.95 8.59
N GLY A 138 -0.22 -4.66 7.51
CA GLY A 138 0.51 -5.67 6.74
C GLY A 138 1.80 -6.15 7.41
N LEU A 139 2.44 -5.33 8.23
CA LEU A 139 3.73 -5.68 8.85
C LEU A 139 3.68 -6.96 9.70
N PRO A 140 2.69 -7.18 10.58
CA PRO A 140 2.57 -8.43 11.34
C PRO A 140 2.50 -9.67 10.44
N PHE A 141 1.76 -9.62 9.34
CA PHE A 141 1.70 -10.73 8.38
C PHE A 141 3.06 -10.97 7.72
N GLY A 142 3.74 -9.92 7.27
CA GLY A 142 5.06 -10.01 6.67
C GLY A 142 6.10 -10.59 7.63
N ILE A 143 6.08 -10.17 8.90
CA ILE A 143 6.95 -10.69 9.96
C ILE A 143 6.65 -12.17 10.22
N ALA A 144 5.38 -12.53 10.34
CA ALA A 144 4.97 -13.92 10.62
C ALA A 144 5.25 -14.89 9.47
N TRP A 145 5.25 -14.40 8.21
CA TRP A 145 5.39 -15.27 7.03
C TRP A 145 6.79 -15.23 6.40
N SER A 146 7.71 -14.41 6.90
CA SER A 146 9.09 -14.30 6.42
C SER A 146 10.09 -14.52 7.54
N SER A 147 10.89 -15.57 7.45
CA SER A 147 12.03 -15.78 8.35
C SER A 147 13.13 -14.71 8.18
N GLU A 148 13.21 -14.08 7.01
CA GLU A 148 14.22 -13.08 6.64
C GLU A 148 13.68 -11.63 6.65
N TRP A 149 12.56 -11.36 7.34
CA TRP A 149 11.90 -10.05 7.25
C TRP A 149 12.82 -8.87 7.60
N LYS A 150 13.76 -9.01 8.57
CA LYS A 150 14.72 -7.95 8.93
C LYS A 150 15.67 -7.63 7.78
N LYS A 151 16.21 -8.67 7.15
CA LYS A 151 17.06 -8.54 5.95
C LYS A 151 16.30 -7.90 4.80
N ASN A 152 15.08 -8.34 4.54
CA ASN A 152 14.23 -7.84 3.48
C ASN A 152 13.82 -6.37 3.69
N LEU A 153 13.56 -5.98 4.94
CA LEU A 153 13.37 -4.57 5.30
C LEU A 153 14.63 -3.76 5.02
N GLY A 154 15.81 -4.24 5.43
CA GLY A 154 17.09 -3.59 5.14
C GLY A 154 17.33 -3.42 3.64
N ILE A 155 17.03 -4.43 2.84
CA ILE A 155 17.10 -4.35 1.37
C ILE A 155 16.18 -3.26 0.83
N SER A 156 14.94 -3.17 1.31
CA SER A 156 13.98 -2.15 0.88
C SER A 156 14.46 -0.74 1.22
N LEU A 157 15.08 -0.54 2.39
CA LEU A 157 15.68 0.74 2.78
C LEU A 157 16.89 1.10 1.91
N ILE A 158 17.74 0.14 1.58
CA ILE A 158 18.87 0.36 0.65
C ILE A 158 18.35 0.75 -0.74
N LEU A 159 17.35 0.06 -1.26
CA LEU A 159 16.71 0.40 -2.54
C LEU A 159 16.15 1.82 -2.53
N LEU A 160 15.57 2.26 -1.41
CA LEU A 160 15.08 3.62 -1.24
C LEU A 160 16.22 4.65 -1.32
N VAL A 161 17.33 4.40 -0.62
CA VAL A 161 18.51 5.28 -0.69
C VAL A 161 19.05 5.35 -2.12
N VAL A 162 19.20 4.21 -2.79
CA VAL A 162 19.64 4.16 -4.19
C VAL A 162 18.70 4.95 -5.09
N TYR A 163 17.39 4.83 -4.88
CA TYR A 163 16.39 5.60 -5.64
C TYR A 163 16.57 7.11 -5.47
N PHE A 164 16.72 7.61 -4.22
CA PHE A 164 16.89 9.04 -3.99
C PHE A 164 18.23 9.56 -4.51
N VAL A 165 19.31 8.78 -4.39
CA VAL A 165 20.61 9.13 -4.98
C VAL A 165 20.51 9.21 -6.50
N ALA A 166 19.88 8.22 -7.14
CA ALA A 166 19.68 8.23 -8.59
C ALA A 166 18.83 9.43 -9.04
N LEU A 167 17.76 9.73 -8.31
CA LEU A 167 16.90 10.90 -8.60
C LEU A 167 17.68 12.21 -8.44
N TYR A 168 18.48 12.36 -7.39
CA TYR A 168 19.33 13.52 -7.18
C TYR A 168 20.34 13.69 -8.32
N LEU A 169 21.04 12.63 -8.70
CA LEU A 169 22.00 12.68 -9.81
C LEU A 169 21.33 13.03 -11.13
N LEU A 170 20.14 12.47 -11.40
CA LEU A 170 19.36 12.80 -12.59
C LEU A 170 18.99 14.29 -12.63
N THR A 171 18.50 14.83 -11.52
CA THR A 171 18.08 16.25 -11.45
C THR A 171 19.25 17.22 -11.53
N GLN A 172 20.42 16.87 -11.01
CA GLN A 172 21.58 17.76 -11.01
C GLN A 172 22.41 17.69 -12.30
N TYR A 173 22.54 16.52 -12.91
CA TYR A 173 23.53 16.30 -13.98
C TYR A 173 22.94 15.97 -15.35
N VAL A 174 21.69 15.53 -15.40
CA VAL A 174 21.04 15.11 -16.67
C VAL A 174 20.00 16.16 -17.10
N LEU A 175 19.01 16.45 -16.26
CA LEU A 175 17.92 17.39 -16.62
C LEU A 175 18.40 18.81 -16.98
N PRO A 176 19.43 19.40 -16.34
CA PRO A 176 19.92 20.73 -16.73
C PRO A 176 20.59 20.76 -18.12
N LYS A 177 20.87 19.61 -18.72
CA LYS A 177 21.52 19.50 -20.04
C LYS A 177 20.52 19.15 -21.17
N LEU A 178 19.25 18.91 -20.82
CA LEU A 178 18.13 18.72 -21.76
C LEU A 178 17.35 20.01 -21.95
#